data_467e18eacd1836058609a60cb7b9fc5a
#
_entry.id   467e18eacd1836058609a60cb7b9fc5a
#
_cell.length_a   1.000
_cell.length_b   1.000
_cell.length_c   1.000
_cell.angle_alpha   90.00
_cell.angle_beta   90.00
_cell.angle_gamma   90.00
#
_symmetry.space_group_name_H-M   'P 1'
#
loop_
_entity.id
_entity.type
_entity.pdbx_description
1 polymer ?
#
loop_
_entity_poly.entity_id
_entity_poly.type
_entity_poly.pdbx_seq_one_letter_code
_entity_poly.pdbx_strand_id
1 'polypeptide(L)' 'MRYSAQIRAARALLGWSQTQLARRAGLGLATLQRIERNEGIQKGKFSTVIKIQKALEQAGIYFIEDDTGEIGVRMKIKRR' A
#
# COMPACT_ATOMS: atom_id res chain seq x y z
N MET A 1 -4.01 -4.61 -5.10
CA MET A 1 -3.97 -3.20 -4.65
C MET A 1 -4.30 -2.29 -5.82
N ARG A 2 -5.46 -1.65 -5.77
CA ARG A 2 -5.95 -0.83 -6.88
C ARG A 2 -6.18 0.63 -6.51
N TYR A 3 -6.30 0.91 -5.21
CA TYR A 3 -6.70 2.24 -4.75
C TYR A 3 -5.66 2.81 -3.81
N SER A 4 -5.41 4.11 -3.92
CA SER A 4 -4.46 4.80 -3.04
C SER A 4 -4.88 4.71 -1.58
N ALA A 5 -6.18 4.69 -1.31
CA ALA A 5 -6.69 4.51 0.05
C ALA A 5 -6.21 3.22 0.70
N GLN A 6 -6.03 2.15 -0.10
CA GLN A 6 -5.52 0.89 0.43
C GLN A 6 -4.08 1.01 0.91
N ILE A 7 -3.26 1.81 0.21
CA ILE A 7 -1.88 2.07 0.63
C ILE A 7 -1.85 2.77 1.98
N ARG A 8 -2.67 3.82 2.12
CA ARG A 8 -2.74 4.58 3.36
C ARG A 8 -3.25 3.73 4.52
N ALA A 9 -4.28 2.92 4.26
CA ALA A 9 -4.84 2.01 5.27
C ALA A 9 -3.82 0.96 5.69
N ALA A 10 -3.07 0.40 4.75
CA ALA A 10 -2.02 -0.58 5.05
C ALA A 10 -0.94 0.05 5.92
N ARG A 11 -0.50 1.28 5.59
CA ARG A 11 0.47 1.98 6.43
C ARG A 11 -0.06 2.18 7.85
N ALA A 12 -1.33 2.57 7.96
CA ALA A 12 -1.94 2.78 9.28
C ALA A 12 -1.94 1.49 10.10
N LEU A 13 -2.28 0.36 9.48
CA LEU A 13 -2.27 -0.93 10.16
C LEU A 13 -0.87 -1.31 10.65
N LEU A 14 0.15 -1.01 9.84
CA LEU A 14 1.54 -1.33 10.18
C LEU A 14 2.18 -0.31 11.12
N GLY A 15 1.57 0.86 11.28
CA GLY A 15 2.18 1.96 12.00
C GLY A 15 3.35 2.57 11.26
N TRP A 16 3.39 2.47 9.94
CA TRP A 16 4.48 2.98 9.13
C TRP A 16 4.23 4.40 8.67
N SER A 17 5.29 5.22 8.72
CA SER A 17 5.29 6.51 8.06
C SER A 17 5.47 6.33 6.56
N GLN A 18 5.21 7.39 5.80
CA GLN A 18 5.51 7.39 4.37
C GLN A 18 7.00 7.13 4.11
N THR A 19 7.87 7.72 4.93
CA THR A 19 9.31 7.52 4.80
C THR A 19 9.67 6.04 4.97
N GLN A 20 9.08 5.36 5.94
CA GLN A 20 9.34 3.95 6.16
C GLN A 20 8.86 3.10 4.97
N LEU A 21 7.67 3.37 4.46
CA LEU A 21 7.17 2.63 3.31
C LEU A 21 8.02 2.89 2.08
N ALA A 22 8.37 4.15 1.81
CA ALA A 22 9.21 4.49 0.66
C ALA A 22 10.54 3.74 0.72
N ARG A 23 11.15 3.71 1.89
CA ARG A 23 12.43 2.99 2.09
C ARG A 23 12.25 1.50 1.82
N ARG A 24 11.20 0.89 2.36
CA ARG A 24 10.93 -0.54 2.19
C ARG A 24 10.63 -0.91 0.74
N ALA A 25 9.98 0.00 0.02
CA ALA A 25 9.61 -0.23 -1.38
C ALA A 25 10.74 0.16 -2.34
N GLY A 26 11.80 0.78 -1.86
CA GLY A 26 12.91 1.24 -2.71
C GLY A 26 12.51 2.42 -3.58
N LEU A 27 11.69 3.34 -3.04
CA LEU A 27 11.19 4.50 -3.75
C LEU A 27 11.61 5.79 -3.07
N GLY A 28 11.65 6.88 -3.85
CA GLY A 28 11.77 8.21 -3.27
C GLY A 28 10.48 8.61 -2.56
N LEU A 29 10.62 9.38 -1.49
CA LEU A 29 9.48 9.82 -0.70
C LEU A 29 8.48 10.64 -1.53
N ALA A 30 8.98 11.53 -2.38
CA ALA A 30 8.13 12.37 -3.22
C ALA A 30 7.26 11.52 -4.16
N THR A 31 7.82 10.44 -4.69
CA THR A 31 7.08 9.52 -5.56
C THR A 31 5.93 8.86 -4.79
N LEU A 32 6.21 8.37 -3.58
CA LEU A 32 5.18 7.74 -2.76
C LEU A 32 4.11 8.75 -2.37
N GLN A 33 4.51 9.96 -1.97
CA GLN A 33 3.55 11.01 -1.60
C GLN A 33 2.60 11.34 -2.75
N ARG A 34 3.14 11.43 -3.97
CA ARG A 34 2.32 11.71 -5.15
C ARG A 34 1.31 10.59 -5.40
N ILE A 35 1.75 9.34 -5.25
CA ILE A 35 0.88 8.19 -5.43
C ILE A 35 -0.22 8.16 -4.37
N GLU A 36 0.11 8.45 -3.12
CA GLU A 36 -0.86 8.42 -2.02
C GLU A 36 -1.86 9.57 -2.07
N ARG A 37 -1.53 10.67 -2.74
CA ARG A 37 -2.45 11.80 -2.86
C ARG A 37 -3.57 11.58 -3.86
N ASN A 38 -3.38 10.68 -4.81
CA ASN A 38 -4.43 10.37 -5.77
C ASN A 38 -5.61 9.76 -5.04
N GLU A 39 -6.80 10.19 -5.40
CA GLU A 39 -8.02 9.58 -4.88
C GLU A 39 -8.57 8.62 -5.93
N GLY A 40 -9.16 7.53 -5.46
CA GLY A 40 -9.73 6.53 -6.34
C GLY A 40 -8.69 5.54 -6.85
N ILE A 41 -8.79 5.20 -8.14
CA ILE A 41 -7.95 4.15 -8.73
C ILE A 41 -6.51 4.61 -8.84
N GLN A 42 -5.58 3.73 -8.47
CA GLN A 42 -4.16 4.01 -8.54
C GLN A 42 -3.69 4.14 -9.98
N LYS A 43 -2.97 5.23 -10.28
CA LYS A 43 -2.52 5.56 -11.64
C LYS A 43 -0.99 5.65 -11.77
N GLY A 44 -0.25 5.15 -10.80
CA GLY A 44 1.21 5.16 -10.89
C GLY A 44 1.75 4.18 -11.92
N LYS A 45 3.05 4.28 -12.21
CA LYS A 45 3.71 3.30 -13.07
C LYS A 45 3.54 1.91 -12.47
N PHE A 46 3.30 0.92 -13.32
CA PHE A 46 3.07 -0.45 -12.89
C PHE A 46 4.21 -0.97 -12.01
N SER A 47 5.46 -0.74 -12.42
CA SER A 47 6.63 -1.19 -11.65
C SER A 47 6.69 -0.54 -10.27
N THR A 48 6.33 0.73 -10.16
CA THR A 48 6.31 1.46 -8.89
C THR A 48 5.21 0.91 -7.98
N VAL A 49 4.03 0.69 -8.52
CA VAL A 49 2.90 0.15 -7.77
C VAL A 49 3.23 -1.26 -7.24
N ILE A 50 3.87 -2.09 -8.07
CA ILE A 50 4.29 -3.43 -7.67
C ILE A 50 5.29 -3.39 -6.52
N LYS A 51 6.24 -2.45 -6.54
CA LYS A 51 7.21 -2.30 -5.44
C LYS A 51 6.51 -1.98 -4.11
N ILE A 52 5.51 -1.10 -4.15
CA ILE A 52 4.73 -0.74 -2.97
C ILE A 52 3.96 -1.96 -2.48
N GLN A 53 3.28 -2.65 -3.40
CA GLN A 53 2.47 -3.82 -3.06
C GLN A 53 3.32 -4.91 -2.41
N LYS A 54 4.49 -5.21 -3.00
CA LYS A 54 5.37 -6.24 -2.45
C LYS A 54 5.89 -5.88 -1.07
N ALA A 55 6.26 -4.62 -0.84
CA ALA A 55 6.73 -4.18 0.47
C ALA A 55 5.65 -4.37 1.53
N LEU A 56 4.42 -4.04 1.22
CA LEU A 56 3.29 -4.18 2.14
C LEU A 56 2.94 -5.65 2.36
N GLU A 57 2.91 -6.45 1.29
CA GLU A 57 2.61 -7.87 1.39
C GLU A 57 3.65 -8.61 2.23
N GLN A 58 4.92 -8.28 2.07
CA GLN A 58 5.99 -8.87 2.87
C GLN A 58 5.86 -8.53 4.35
N ALA A 59 5.22 -7.42 4.66
CA ALA A 59 4.96 -7.01 6.04
C ALA A 59 3.69 -7.61 6.63
N GLY A 60 2.95 -8.42 5.86
CA GLY A 60 1.77 -9.12 6.35
C GLY A 60 0.45 -8.52 5.90
N ILE A 61 0.46 -7.60 4.94
CA ILE A 61 -0.76 -6.99 4.42
C ILE A 61 -1.34 -7.83 3.29
N TYR A 62 -2.67 -7.99 3.31
CA TYR A 62 -3.46 -8.59 2.25
C TYR A 62 -4.43 -7.55 1.72
N PHE A 63 -4.52 -7.43 0.42
CA PHE A 63 -5.43 -6.48 -0.23
C PHE A 63 -6.72 -7.18 -0.61
N ILE A 64 -7.83 -6.52 -0.35
CA ILE A 64 -9.17 -7.03 -0.64
C ILE A 64 -9.79 -6.17 -1.73
N GLU A 65 -10.15 -6.81 -2.84
CA GLU A 65 -10.89 -6.20 -3.93
C GLU A 65 -11.78 -7.30 -4.49
N ASP A 66 -13.08 -7.08 -4.48
CA ASP A 66 -13.99 -8.10 -4.94
C ASP A 66 -14.95 -7.56 -6.01
N ASP A 67 -15.78 -8.44 -6.55
CA ASP A 67 -16.71 -8.09 -7.63
C ASP A 67 -17.88 -7.24 -7.15
N THR A 68 -18.06 -7.10 -5.85
CA THR A 68 -19.14 -6.26 -5.29
C THR A 68 -18.74 -4.79 -5.19
N GLY A 69 -17.50 -4.47 -5.49
CA GLY A 69 -16.98 -3.12 -5.36
C GLY A 69 -16.42 -2.80 -3.97
N GLU A 70 -16.34 -3.78 -3.11
CA GLU A 70 -15.74 -3.58 -1.79
C GLU A 70 -14.23 -3.64 -1.89
N ILE A 71 -13.56 -2.71 -1.22
CA ILE A 71 -12.10 -2.70 -1.12
C ILE A 71 -11.69 -2.63 0.34
N GLY A 72 -10.50 -3.13 0.63
CA GLY A 72 -10.00 -3.07 1.99
C GLY A 72 -8.61 -3.64 2.11
N VAL A 73 -8.14 -3.73 3.33
CA VAL A 73 -6.86 -4.34 3.67
C VAL A 73 -7.02 -5.17 4.92
N ARG A 74 -6.23 -6.22 5.02
CA ARG A 74 -6.08 -7.01 6.25
C ARG A 74 -4.61 -7.12 6.60
N MET A 75 -4.33 -7.24 7.87
CA MET A 75 -2.97 -7.48 8.32
C MET A 75 -2.93 -8.74 9.16
N LYS A 76 -1.99 -9.62 8.84
CA LYS A 76 -1.75 -10.80 9.65
C LYS A 76 -0.72 -10.47 10.71
N ILE A 77 -1.12 -10.56 11.98
CA ILE A 77 -0.22 -10.32 13.11
C ILE A 77 0.41 -11.64 13.48
N LYS A 78 1.75 -11.65 13.59
CA LYS A 78 2.45 -12.84 14.05
C LYS A 78 2.13 -13.08 15.52
N ARG A 79 1.77 -14.31 15.84
CA ARG A 79 1.59 -14.73 17.21
C ARG A 79 2.80 -15.55 17.66
N ARG A 80 3.07 -15.46 18.93
CA ARG A 80 4.09 -16.30 19.55
C ARG A 80 3.47 -17.58 20.05
#